data_9b4eadcaac55cd028b179bfca03bbdfb
#
_entry.id   9b4eadcaac55cd028b179bfca03bbdfb
#
_cell.length_a   1.000
_cell.length_b   1.000
_cell.length_c   1.000
_cell.angle_alpha   90.00
_cell.angle_beta   90.00
_cell.angle_gamma   90.00
#
_symmetry.space_group_name_H-M   'P 1'
#
loop_
_entity.id
_entity.type
_entity.pdbx_description
1 polymer ?
#
loop_
_entity_poly.entity_id
_entity_poly.type
_entity_poly.pdbx_seq_one_letter_code
_entity_poly.pdbx_strand_id
1 'polypeptide(L)'
;MSELVALFEKAQAEVVQLNEAPDVQNKLKLYALFKQATVGDVEGERPGVINFVAQAKYDAWAKVKSLSKEEAMQQYVDLVGALQAADTL
;
A
#
# COMPACT_ATOMS: atom_id res chain seq x y z
N MET A 1 16.63 14.31 -4.62
CA MET A 1 15.51 13.37 -4.86
C MET A 1 16.05 11.97 -4.84
N SER A 2 15.41 11.09 -4.14
CA SER A 2 15.88 9.72 -4.07
C SER A 2 15.32 8.90 -5.22
N GLU A 3 16.09 7.89 -5.64
CA GLU A 3 15.61 6.92 -6.61
C GLU A 3 14.38 6.17 -6.09
N LEU A 4 14.30 5.99 -4.78
CA LEU A 4 13.18 5.28 -4.15
C LEU A 4 11.86 6.02 -4.37
N VAL A 5 11.86 7.36 -4.25
CA VAL A 5 10.65 8.15 -4.53
C VAL A 5 10.20 7.95 -5.97
N ALA A 6 11.14 7.97 -6.91
CA ALA A 6 10.83 7.75 -8.33
C ALA A 6 10.28 6.34 -8.57
N LEU A 7 10.87 5.32 -7.93
CA LEU A 7 10.39 3.94 -8.03
C LEU A 7 8.99 3.79 -7.43
N PHE A 8 8.74 4.47 -6.32
CA PHE A 8 7.44 4.46 -5.66
C PHE A 8 6.36 5.07 -6.55
N GLU A 9 6.65 6.22 -7.17
CA GLU A 9 5.72 6.86 -8.10
C GLU A 9 5.47 5.98 -9.32
N LYS A 10 6.52 5.35 -9.85
CA LYS A 10 6.41 4.42 -10.98
C LYS A 10 5.54 3.22 -10.61
N ALA A 11 5.74 2.66 -9.42
CA ALA A 11 4.95 1.52 -8.95
C ALA A 11 3.46 1.86 -8.85
N GLN A 12 3.13 3.07 -8.41
CA GLN A 12 1.75 3.52 -8.36
C GLN A 12 1.11 3.56 -9.75
N ALA A 13 1.85 4.00 -10.74
CA ALA A 13 1.37 4.02 -12.12
C ALA A 13 1.24 2.60 -12.69
N GLU A 14 2.17 1.73 -12.35
CA GLU A 14 2.20 0.36 -12.87
C GLU A 14 1.10 -0.52 -12.29
N VAL A 15 0.77 -0.34 -11.02
CA VAL A 15 -0.21 -1.21 -10.35
C VAL A 15 -1.61 -1.09 -10.97
N VAL A 16 -1.95 0.08 -11.52
CA VAL A 16 -3.26 0.26 -12.17
C VAL A 16 -3.31 -0.32 -13.59
N GLN A 17 -2.18 -0.76 -14.10
CA GLN A 17 -2.07 -1.36 -15.43
C GLN A 17 -2.02 -2.88 -15.41
N LEU A 18 -2.13 -3.49 -14.24
CA LEU A 18 -2.18 -4.94 -14.13
C LEU A 18 -3.38 -5.50 -14.89
N ASN A 19 -3.20 -6.63 -15.55
CA ASN A 19 -4.30 -7.30 -16.27
C ASN A 19 -5.39 -7.74 -15.32
N GLU A 20 -5.01 -8.21 -14.13
CA GLU A 20 -5.96 -8.55 -13.08
C GLU A 20 -5.74 -7.64 -11.89
N ALA A 21 -6.83 -7.09 -11.35
CA ALA A 21 -6.74 -6.28 -10.14
C ALA A 21 -6.22 -7.13 -8.98
N PRO A 22 -5.42 -6.55 -8.07
CA PRO A 22 -5.00 -7.26 -6.87
C PRO A 22 -6.21 -7.73 -6.06
N ASP A 23 -6.05 -8.83 -5.34
CA ASP A 23 -7.10 -9.31 -4.44
C ASP A 23 -7.29 -8.32 -3.27
N VAL A 24 -8.33 -8.57 -2.46
CA VAL A 24 -8.68 -7.67 -1.35
C VAL A 24 -7.52 -7.48 -0.38
N GLN A 25 -6.82 -8.56 -0.03
CA GLN A 25 -5.72 -8.49 0.91
C GLN A 25 -4.56 -7.64 0.36
N ASN A 26 -4.22 -7.84 -0.90
CA ASN A 26 -3.17 -7.05 -1.54
C ASN A 26 -3.57 -5.60 -1.73
N LYS A 27 -4.84 -5.34 -2.07
CA LYS A 27 -5.34 -3.96 -2.14
C LYS A 27 -5.21 -3.24 -0.82
N LEU A 28 -5.57 -3.91 0.29
CA LEU A 28 -5.44 -3.34 1.62
C LEU A 28 -3.99 -3.10 2.00
N LYS A 29 -3.11 -4.03 1.64
CA LYS A 29 -1.68 -3.89 1.91
C LYS A 29 -1.08 -2.74 1.13
N LEU A 30 -1.43 -2.60 -0.14
CA LEU A 30 -1.00 -1.47 -0.96
C LEU A 30 -1.47 -0.15 -0.38
N TYR A 31 -2.74 -0.08 0.03
CA TYR A 31 -3.29 1.10 0.67
C TYR A 31 -2.50 1.47 1.93
N ALA A 32 -2.26 0.48 2.80
CA ALA A 32 -1.56 0.69 4.06
C ALA A 32 -0.14 1.21 3.83
N LEU A 33 0.59 0.59 2.91
CA LEU A 33 1.95 1.00 2.59
C LEU A 33 1.98 2.39 1.95
N PHE A 34 1.02 2.69 1.10
CA PHE A 34 0.88 4.02 0.50
C PHE A 34 0.67 5.09 1.58
N LYS A 35 -0.24 4.85 2.50
CA LYS A 35 -0.52 5.79 3.60
C LYS A 35 0.70 5.96 4.49
N GLN A 36 1.36 4.85 4.84
CA GLN A 36 2.56 4.92 5.69
C GLN A 36 3.69 5.67 4.99
N ALA A 37 3.82 5.48 3.67
CA ALA A 37 4.86 6.16 2.88
C ALA A 37 4.61 7.65 2.72
N THR A 38 3.35 8.08 2.70
CA THR A 38 2.99 9.47 2.41
C THR A 38 2.62 10.25 3.66
N VAL A 39 1.82 9.67 4.53
CA VAL A 39 1.31 10.34 5.73
C VAL A 39 2.13 9.97 6.97
N GLY A 40 2.56 8.73 7.09
CA GLY A 40 3.22 8.21 8.27
C GLY A 40 2.28 7.33 9.09
N ASP A 41 2.51 7.27 10.40
CA ASP A 41 1.72 6.42 11.29
C ASP A 41 0.23 6.78 11.28
N VAL A 42 -0.61 5.76 11.40
CA VAL A 42 -2.05 5.93 11.46
C VAL A 42 -2.42 6.81 12.65
N GLU A 43 -3.35 7.72 12.42
CA GLU A 43 -3.86 8.63 13.45
C GLU A 43 -5.38 8.61 13.45
N GLY A 44 -5.95 9.05 14.57
CA GLY A 44 -7.39 9.16 14.74
C GLY A 44 -8.02 7.87 15.22
N GLU A 45 -9.33 7.91 15.36
CA GLU A 45 -10.09 6.78 15.87
C GLU A 45 -10.39 5.75 14.78
N ARG A 46 -10.42 4.50 15.18
CA ARG A 46 -10.85 3.41 14.32
C ARG A 46 -12.30 3.64 13.90
N PRO A 47 -12.64 3.59 12.61
CA PRO A 47 -14.03 3.74 12.16
C PRO A 47 -14.96 2.72 12.78
N GLY A 48 -16.23 3.10 12.94
CA GLY A 48 -17.24 2.24 13.56
C GLY A 48 -17.58 1.01 12.70
N VAL A 49 -18.23 0.04 13.34
CA VAL A 49 -18.51 -1.28 12.74
C VAL A 49 -19.41 -1.23 11.50
N ILE A 50 -20.17 -0.15 11.34
CA ILE A 50 -21.05 0.00 10.18
C ILE A 50 -20.23 0.22 8.89
N ASN A 51 -19.04 0.78 9.04
CA ASN A 51 -18.18 1.10 7.89
C ASN A 51 -17.06 0.07 7.76
N PHE A 52 -17.38 -1.10 7.24
CA PHE A 52 -16.44 -2.22 7.13
C PHE A 52 -15.21 -1.88 6.30
N VAL A 53 -15.40 -1.17 5.20
CA VAL A 53 -14.29 -0.84 4.31
C VAL A 53 -13.31 0.11 5.01
N ALA A 54 -13.84 1.13 5.67
CA ALA A 54 -13.00 2.08 6.40
C ALA A 54 -12.28 1.39 7.57
N GLN A 55 -12.93 0.48 8.27
CA GLN A 55 -12.28 -0.29 9.33
C GLN A 55 -11.14 -1.15 8.79
N ALA A 56 -11.38 -1.85 7.67
CA ALA A 56 -10.36 -2.69 7.06
C ALA A 56 -9.13 -1.88 6.63
N LYS A 57 -9.37 -0.72 6.05
CA LYS A 57 -8.28 0.20 5.67
C LYS A 57 -7.50 0.70 6.87
N TYR A 58 -8.21 1.13 7.90
CA TYR A 58 -7.58 1.59 9.14
C TYR A 58 -6.73 0.49 9.76
N ASP A 59 -7.29 -0.72 9.87
CA ASP A 59 -6.59 -1.85 10.47
C ASP A 59 -5.34 -2.24 9.68
N ALA A 60 -5.42 -2.21 8.36
CA ALA A 60 -4.27 -2.50 7.49
C ALA A 60 -3.16 -1.46 7.70
N TRP A 61 -3.52 -0.19 7.76
CA TRP A 61 -2.56 0.89 8.00
C TRP A 61 -1.95 0.77 9.40
N ALA A 62 -2.76 0.44 10.41
CA ALA A 62 -2.28 0.25 11.77
C ALA A 62 -1.22 -0.88 11.87
N LYS A 63 -1.33 -1.89 11.02
CA LYS A 63 -0.37 -3.01 11.01
C LYS A 63 1.02 -2.61 10.55
N VAL A 64 1.14 -1.54 9.78
CA VAL A 64 2.43 -1.05 9.29
C VAL A 64 2.94 0.15 10.08
N LYS A 65 2.29 0.46 11.19
CA LYS A 65 2.73 1.51 12.10
C LYS A 65 4.20 1.30 12.46
N SER A 66 4.92 2.38 12.57
CA SER A 66 6.34 2.45 12.88
C SER A 66 7.31 2.16 11.73
N LEU A 67 6.84 1.71 10.57
CA LEU A 67 7.71 1.68 9.40
C LEU A 67 8.04 3.13 9.02
N SER A 68 9.28 3.37 8.63
CA SER A 68 9.65 4.67 8.06
C SER A 68 8.95 4.84 6.72
N LYS A 69 8.87 6.09 6.26
CA LYS A 69 8.30 6.37 4.94
C LYS A 69 9.09 5.64 3.85
N GLU A 70 10.41 5.60 3.98
CA GLU A 70 11.30 4.93 3.03
C GLU A 70 11.07 3.41 3.04
N GLU A 71 10.95 2.82 4.21
CA GLU A 71 10.66 1.39 4.33
C GLU A 71 9.31 1.04 3.69
N ALA A 72 8.31 1.88 3.92
CA ALA A 72 6.98 1.68 3.33
C ALA A 72 7.01 1.81 1.80
N MET A 73 7.76 2.79 1.28
CA MET A 73 7.96 2.94 -0.16
C MET A 73 8.61 1.70 -0.76
N GLN A 74 9.65 1.20 -0.12
CA GLN A 74 10.37 0.02 -0.61
C GLN A 74 9.45 -1.20 -0.62
N GLN A 75 8.68 -1.40 0.43
CA GLN A 75 7.74 -2.52 0.49
C GLN A 75 6.63 -2.38 -0.56
N TYR A 76 6.17 -1.17 -0.82
CA TYR A 76 5.18 -0.91 -1.87
C TYR A 76 5.76 -1.31 -3.25
N VAL A 77 6.96 -0.85 -3.55
CA VAL A 77 7.64 -1.18 -4.81
C VAL A 77 7.80 -2.70 -4.95
N ASP A 78 8.25 -3.35 -3.88
CA ASP A 78 8.46 -4.80 -3.89
C ASP A 78 7.16 -5.56 -4.11
N LEU A 79 6.07 -5.12 -3.48
CA LEU A 79 4.76 -5.76 -3.65
C LEU A 79 4.24 -5.60 -5.08
N VAL A 80 4.35 -4.41 -5.65
CA VAL A 80 3.94 -4.18 -7.04
C VAL A 80 4.76 -5.06 -7.99
N GLY A 81 6.07 -5.17 -7.74
CA GLY A 81 6.93 -6.05 -8.53
C GLY A 81 6.49 -7.50 -8.48
N ALA A 82 6.11 -7.98 -7.30
CA ALA A 82 5.62 -9.35 -7.13
C ALA A 82 4.28 -9.57 -7.86
N LEU A 83 3.39 -8.57 -7.79
CA LEU A 83 2.11 -8.63 -8.49
C LEU A 83 2.29 -8.63 -10.00
N GLN A 84 3.22 -7.84 -10.50
CA GLN A 84 3.56 -7.81 -11.93
C GLN A 84 4.10 -9.16 -12.40
N ALA A 85 4.98 -9.77 -11.61
CA ALA A 85 5.54 -11.07 -11.94
C ALA A 85 4.46 -12.14 -12.03
N ALA A 86 3.49 -12.12 -11.12
CA ALA A 86 2.37 -13.05 -11.15
C ALA A 86 1.42 -12.78 -12.33
N ASP A 87 1.29 -11.52 -12.71
CA ASP A 87 0.36 -11.08 -13.77
C ASP A 87 0.84 -11.48 -15.17
N THR A 88 2.12 -11.80 -15.33
CA THR A 88 2.67 -12.18 -16.63
C THR A 88 2.61 -13.67 -16.90
N LEU A 89 2.16 -14.46 -15.94
CA LEU A 89 2.09 -15.93 -16.05
C LEU A 89 0.87 -16.42 -16.84
#